data_5364b1b12897f24d0343df7220b56083
#
_entry.id   5364b1b12897f24d0343df7220b56083
#
_cell.length_a   1.000
_cell.length_b   1.000
_cell.length_c   1.000
_cell.angle_alpha   90.00
_cell.angle_beta   90.00
_cell.angle_gamma   90.00
#
_symmetry.space_group_name_H-M   'P 1'
#
loop_
_entity.id
_entity.type
_entity.pdbx_description
1 polymer ?
#
loop_
_entity_poly.entity_id
_entity_poly.type
_entity_poly.pdbx_seq_one_letter_code
_entity_poly.pdbx_strand_id
1 'polypeptide(L)'
;MLKAALLLALAALPASAKEIMSAEEFEALSTGKTLYFSFEGAPYGAEQFYNGRRSLWQYRNGECTAGAWHNDGPKLCFLYEDNLDLQCWEMYRRDGEIFVQSENATAGEELKLDRIDEVPLPCIGPDLGV
;
A
#
# COMPACT_ATOMS: atom_id res chain seq x y z
N MET A 1 -59.78 -12.64 -16.52
CA MET A 1 -59.01 -12.10 -15.38
C MET A 1 -57.52 -12.24 -15.72
N LEU A 2 -56.88 -11.16 -16.08
CA LEU A 2 -55.42 -11.16 -16.31
C LEU A 2 -54.71 -11.03 -14.96
N LYS A 3 -53.91 -12.02 -14.61
CA LYS A 3 -52.95 -11.91 -13.48
C LYS A 3 -51.67 -11.25 -14.00
N ALA A 4 -51.46 -9.99 -13.65
CA ALA A 4 -50.20 -9.32 -13.91
C ALA A 4 -49.14 -9.90 -12.96
N ALA A 5 -48.18 -10.65 -13.50
CA ALA A 5 -47.01 -11.07 -12.78
C ALA A 5 -46.02 -9.88 -12.72
N LEU A 6 -45.85 -9.32 -11.52
CA LEU A 6 -44.87 -8.29 -11.26
C LEU A 6 -43.46 -8.93 -11.20
N LEU A 7 -42.71 -8.83 -12.28
CA LEU A 7 -41.31 -9.22 -12.32
C LEU A 7 -40.50 -8.17 -11.53
N LEU A 8 -40.11 -8.51 -10.30
CA LEU A 8 -39.10 -7.76 -9.55
C LEU A 8 -37.74 -8.00 -10.22
N ALA A 9 -37.27 -7.03 -11.00
CA ALA A 9 -35.89 -7.03 -11.46
C ALA A 9 -34.99 -6.70 -10.25
N LEU A 10 -34.29 -7.70 -9.71
CA LEU A 10 -33.19 -7.48 -8.78
C LEU A 10 -32.09 -6.82 -9.59
N ALA A 11 -31.90 -5.51 -9.39
CA ALA A 11 -30.71 -4.82 -9.86
C ALA A 11 -29.51 -5.30 -9.02
N ALA A 12 -28.66 -6.14 -9.63
CA ALA A 12 -27.39 -6.51 -9.02
C ALA A 12 -26.52 -5.25 -8.97
N LEU A 13 -26.16 -4.78 -7.76
CA LEU A 13 -25.21 -3.71 -7.59
C LEU A 13 -23.85 -4.19 -8.11
N PRO A 14 -23.14 -3.39 -8.94
CA PRO A 14 -21.82 -3.78 -9.40
C PRO A 14 -20.87 -3.93 -8.19
N ALA A 15 -20.12 -5.04 -8.15
CA ALA A 15 -19.07 -5.22 -7.15
C ALA A 15 -18.06 -4.08 -7.30
N SER A 16 -17.57 -3.52 -6.17
CA SER A 16 -16.57 -2.45 -6.16
C SER A 16 -15.31 -2.93 -6.88
N ALA A 17 -14.91 -2.20 -7.94
CA ALA A 17 -13.75 -2.54 -8.76
C ALA A 17 -12.46 -2.06 -8.09
N LYS A 18 -11.43 -2.90 -8.16
CA LYS A 18 -10.07 -2.60 -7.76
C LYS A 18 -9.41 -1.73 -8.85
N GLU A 19 -9.00 -0.52 -8.50
CA GLU A 19 -8.29 0.40 -9.39
C GLU A 19 -6.79 0.37 -9.08
N ILE A 20 -6.02 -0.27 -9.96
CA ILE A 20 -4.56 -0.39 -9.79
C ILE A 20 -3.92 0.99 -9.98
N MET A 21 -3.07 1.38 -9.04
CA MET A 21 -2.29 2.61 -9.11
C MET A 21 -1.05 2.40 -9.97
N SER A 22 -0.75 3.35 -10.87
CA SER A 22 0.49 3.32 -11.64
C SER A 22 1.69 3.68 -10.77
N ALA A 23 2.89 3.32 -11.23
CA ALA A 23 4.12 3.69 -10.54
C ALA A 23 4.31 5.21 -10.47
N GLU A 24 3.92 5.95 -11.51
CA GLU A 24 3.98 7.41 -11.55
C GLU A 24 3.02 8.03 -10.53
N GLU A 25 1.81 7.51 -10.41
CA GLU A 25 0.85 7.96 -9.39
C GLU A 25 1.37 7.70 -7.98
N PHE A 26 1.93 6.52 -7.75
CA PHE A 26 2.54 6.18 -6.47
C PHE A 26 3.70 7.11 -6.13
N GLU A 27 4.60 7.37 -7.07
CA GLU A 27 5.74 8.26 -6.86
C GLU A 27 5.29 9.68 -6.50
N ALA A 28 4.29 10.20 -7.20
CA ALA A 28 3.71 11.50 -6.91
C ALA A 28 3.02 11.55 -5.53
N LEU A 29 2.36 10.47 -5.15
CA LEU A 29 1.69 10.34 -3.85
C LEU A 29 2.67 10.27 -2.68
N SER A 30 3.78 9.55 -2.85
CA SER A 30 4.64 9.12 -1.76
C SER A 30 5.90 9.98 -1.54
N THR A 31 6.47 10.56 -2.59
CA THR A 31 7.73 11.31 -2.49
C THR A 31 7.64 12.47 -1.51
N GLY A 32 8.56 12.52 -0.54
CA GLY A 32 8.59 13.51 0.52
C GLY A 32 7.58 13.28 1.64
N LYS A 33 6.96 12.11 1.68
CA LYS A 33 5.90 11.79 2.63
C LYS A 33 6.19 10.50 3.40
N THR A 34 5.50 10.35 4.52
CA THR A 34 5.48 9.12 5.32
C THR A 34 4.11 8.48 5.22
N LEU A 35 4.07 7.22 4.84
CA LEU A 35 2.87 6.41 4.66
C LEU A 35 2.75 5.40 5.80
N TYR A 36 1.57 5.33 6.43
CA TYR A 36 1.30 4.46 7.58
C TYR A 36 0.31 3.38 7.19
N PHE A 37 0.68 2.13 7.47
CA PHE A 37 -0.10 0.95 7.07
C PHE A 37 -0.61 0.17 8.26
N SER A 38 -1.78 -0.43 8.09
CA SER A 38 -2.38 -1.39 9.03
C SER A 38 -2.72 -2.70 8.34
N PHE A 39 -2.78 -3.75 9.16
CA PHE A 39 -3.27 -5.06 8.77
C PHE A 39 -4.38 -5.47 9.72
N GLU A 40 -5.57 -5.77 9.18
CA GLU A 40 -6.75 -6.14 9.97
C GLU A 40 -7.03 -5.17 11.14
N GLY A 41 -6.85 -3.88 10.90
CA GLY A 41 -7.11 -2.83 11.88
C GLY A 41 -5.98 -2.59 12.90
N ALA A 42 -4.90 -3.35 12.88
CA ALA A 42 -3.73 -3.17 13.74
C ALA A 42 -2.57 -2.50 13.00
N PRO A 43 -1.79 -1.61 13.65
CA PRO A 43 -0.61 -1.02 13.03
C PRO A 43 0.35 -2.10 12.51
N TYR A 44 0.81 -1.94 11.29
CA TYR A 44 1.74 -2.87 10.64
C TYR A 44 3.14 -2.29 10.50
N GLY A 45 3.26 -1.09 9.99
CA GLY A 45 4.51 -0.38 9.79
C GLY A 45 4.29 0.94 9.07
N ALA A 46 5.37 1.68 8.88
CA ALA A 46 5.34 2.94 8.16
C ALA A 46 6.55 3.07 7.25
N GLU A 47 6.42 3.82 6.17
CA GLU A 47 7.49 4.03 5.22
C GLU A 47 7.60 5.50 4.83
N GLN A 48 8.77 6.06 5.01
CA GLN A 48 9.12 7.40 4.60
C GLN A 48 9.80 7.32 3.23
N PHE A 49 9.35 8.19 2.29
CA PHE A 49 9.85 8.20 0.92
C PHE A 49 10.65 9.46 0.63
N TYR A 50 11.77 9.29 -0.05
CA TYR A 50 12.68 10.34 -0.46
C TYR A 50 12.72 10.48 -1.98
N ASN A 51 13.32 11.55 -2.46
CA ASN A 51 13.62 11.71 -3.87
C ASN A 51 14.52 10.56 -4.37
N GLY A 52 14.40 10.21 -5.65
CA GLY A 52 15.23 9.18 -6.26
C GLY A 52 14.82 7.76 -5.91
N ARG A 53 13.53 7.55 -5.57
CA ARG A 53 12.96 6.23 -5.26
C ARG A 53 13.68 5.52 -4.12
N ARG A 54 14.05 6.28 -3.10
CA ARG A 54 14.63 5.78 -1.87
C ARG A 54 13.60 5.82 -0.77
N SER A 55 13.73 4.92 0.21
CA SER A 55 12.78 4.82 1.31
C SER A 55 13.45 4.43 2.62
N LEU A 56 12.68 4.59 3.70
CA LEU A 56 13.02 4.15 5.04
C LEU A 56 11.79 3.46 5.62
N TRP A 57 11.88 2.15 5.80
CA TRP A 57 10.82 1.36 6.40
C TRP A 57 11.00 1.27 7.91
N GLN A 58 9.95 1.54 8.67
CA GLN A 58 9.90 1.34 10.11
C GLN A 58 9.03 0.15 10.47
N TYR A 59 9.63 -0.82 11.16
CA TYR A 59 8.94 -1.96 11.73
C TYR A 59 8.09 -1.55 12.95
N ARG A 60 7.20 -2.42 13.38
CA ARG A 60 6.34 -2.18 14.56
C ARG A 60 7.13 -1.95 15.85
N ASN A 61 8.32 -2.54 15.97
CA ASN A 61 9.22 -2.33 17.12
C ASN A 61 9.94 -0.98 17.11
N GLY A 62 9.79 -0.18 16.05
CA GLY A 62 10.39 1.13 15.89
C GLY A 62 11.75 1.14 15.20
N GLU A 63 12.33 -0.01 14.90
CA GLU A 63 13.56 -0.12 14.12
C GLU A 63 13.30 0.19 12.65
N CYS A 64 14.30 0.77 11.98
CA CYS A 64 14.19 1.14 10.56
C CYS A 64 15.22 0.42 9.71
N THR A 65 14.88 0.27 8.43
CA THR A 65 15.79 -0.21 7.39
C THR A 65 15.68 0.68 6.14
N ALA A 66 16.80 1.04 5.57
CA ALA A 66 16.82 1.82 4.32
C ALA A 66 16.54 0.92 3.13
N GLY A 67 15.86 1.47 2.15
CA GLY A 67 15.48 0.76 0.93
C GLY A 67 15.51 1.64 -0.30
N ALA A 68 15.38 0.99 -1.43
CA ALA A 68 15.17 1.62 -2.72
C ALA A 68 14.10 0.83 -3.47
N TRP A 69 13.38 1.49 -4.37
CA TRP A 69 12.34 0.82 -5.12
C TRP A 69 12.41 1.12 -6.62
N HIS A 70 11.91 0.21 -7.39
CA HIS A 70 11.68 0.34 -8.83
C HIS A 70 10.32 -0.25 -9.16
N ASN A 71 9.84 -0.04 -10.38
CA ASN A 71 8.60 -0.65 -10.82
C ASN A 71 8.83 -1.68 -11.92
N ASP A 72 7.98 -2.70 -11.91
CA ASP A 72 7.79 -3.66 -12.97
C ASP A 72 6.32 -3.59 -13.38
N GLY A 73 6.04 -2.80 -14.44
CA GLY A 73 4.67 -2.42 -14.73
C GLY A 73 4.04 -1.68 -13.55
N PRO A 74 2.86 -2.10 -13.07
CA PRO A 74 2.22 -1.51 -11.90
C PRO A 74 2.79 -2.02 -10.57
N LYS A 75 3.66 -3.05 -10.58
CA LYS A 75 4.27 -3.58 -9.36
C LYS A 75 5.36 -2.67 -8.86
N LEU A 76 5.34 -2.40 -7.57
CA LEU A 76 6.31 -1.61 -6.83
C LEU A 76 7.24 -2.57 -6.09
N CYS A 77 8.49 -2.63 -6.50
CA CYS A 77 9.45 -3.63 -6.01
C CYS A 77 10.50 -2.97 -5.13
N PHE A 78 10.61 -3.42 -3.90
CA PHE A 78 11.47 -2.86 -2.85
C PHE A 78 12.62 -3.80 -2.53
N LEU A 79 13.80 -3.21 -2.36
CA LEU A 79 14.98 -3.89 -1.84
C LEU A 79 15.48 -3.14 -0.61
N TYR A 80 15.58 -3.82 0.53
CA TYR A 80 16.00 -3.25 1.80
C TYR A 80 17.38 -3.73 2.20
N GLU A 81 18.12 -2.91 2.96
CA GLU A 81 19.47 -3.24 3.39
C GLU A 81 19.53 -4.46 4.33
N ASP A 82 18.49 -4.68 5.12
CA ASP A 82 18.41 -5.79 6.07
C ASP A 82 17.80 -7.07 5.48
N ASN A 83 17.24 -7.01 4.28
CA ASN A 83 16.63 -8.14 3.59
C ASN A 83 16.80 -8.00 2.09
N LEU A 84 17.71 -8.80 1.52
CA LEU A 84 18.05 -8.75 0.10
C LEU A 84 17.05 -9.46 -0.81
N ASP A 85 15.97 -10.02 -0.27
CA ASP A 85 14.88 -10.57 -1.06
C ASP A 85 14.01 -9.44 -1.61
N LEU A 86 13.85 -9.39 -2.93
CA LEU A 86 13.02 -8.39 -3.58
C LEU A 86 11.55 -8.57 -3.20
N GLN A 87 10.92 -7.51 -2.71
CA GLN A 87 9.53 -7.50 -2.28
C GLN A 87 8.70 -6.63 -3.20
N CYS A 88 7.83 -7.24 -4.00
CA CYS A 88 6.98 -6.54 -4.95
C CYS A 88 5.54 -6.48 -4.47
N TRP A 89 4.93 -5.30 -4.60
CA TRP A 89 3.61 -4.98 -4.12
C TRP A 89 2.78 -4.34 -5.23
N GLU A 90 1.49 -4.53 -5.15
CA GLU A 90 0.53 -3.81 -5.96
C GLU A 90 -0.26 -2.85 -5.07
N MET A 91 -0.31 -1.58 -5.46
CA MET A 91 -1.11 -0.57 -4.75
C MET A 91 -2.37 -0.26 -5.57
N TYR A 92 -3.50 -0.16 -4.90
CA TYR A 92 -4.78 0.03 -5.57
C TYR A 92 -5.79 0.77 -4.69
N ARG A 93 -6.78 1.37 -5.35
CA ARG A 93 -7.95 1.97 -4.70
C ARG A 93 -9.14 1.01 -4.78
N ARG A 94 -9.90 0.99 -3.72
CA ARG A 94 -11.21 0.33 -3.65
C ARG A 94 -12.07 1.08 -2.65
N ASP A 95 -13.28 1.47 -3.05
CA ASP A 95 -14.24 2.22 -2.21
C ASP A 95 -13.64 3.50 -1.60
N GLY A 96 -12.79 4.22 -2.33
CA GLY A 96 -12.14 5.44 -1.88
C GLY A 96 -10.99 5.25 -0.90
N GLU A 97 -10.63 4.02 -0.56
CA GLU A 97 -9.50 3.67 0.30
C GLU A 97 -8.34 3.10 -0.54
N ILE A 98 -7.12 3.18 0.01
CA ILE A 98 -5.91 2.68 -0.66
C ILE A 98 -5.40 1.46 0.11
N PHE A 99 -5.06 0.42 -0.65
CA PHE A 99 -4.53 -0.84 -0.17
C PHE A 99 -3.26 -1.21 -0.91
N VAL A 100 -2.42 -2.02 -0.27
CA VAL A 100 -1.29 -2.67 -0.90
C VAL A 100 -1.33 -4.17 -0.64
N GLN A 101 -0.97 -4.95 -1.63
CA GLN A 101 -0.91 -6.40 -1.53
C GLN A 101 0.41 -6.91 -2.12
N SER A 102 1.11 -7.76 -1.36
CA SER A 102 2.30 -8.46 -1.85
C SER A 102 1.92 -9.41 -2.98
N GLU A 103 2.76 -9.55 -3.99
CA GLU A 103 2.55 -10.53 -5.07
C GLU A 103 2.51 -11.97 -4.58
N ASN A 104 3.12 -12.26 -3.43
CA ASN A 104 3.15 -13.59 -2.80
C ASN A 104 2.04 -13.79 -1.77
N ALA A 105 1.23 -12.77 -1.50
CA ALA A 105 0.14 -12.87 -0.53
C ALA A 105 -1.04 -13.66 -1.09
N THR A 106 -1.74 -14.38 -0.22
CA THR A 106 -3.01 -14.98 -0.55
C THR A 106 -4.11 -13.91 -0.66
N ALA A 107 -5.22 -14.25 -1.31
CA ALA A 107 -6.36 -13.35 -1.43
C ALA A 107 -6.85 -12.92 -0.03
N GLY A 108 -7.03 -11.60 0.18
CA GLY A 108 -7.45 -11.01 1.45
C GLY A 108 -6.30 -10.59 2.38
N GLU A 109 -5.07 -10.95 2.08
CA GLU A 109 -3.88 -10.47 2.82
C GLU A 109 -3.42 -9.12 2.26
N GLU A 110 -4.16 -8.08 2.56
CA GLU A 110 -3.85 -6.73 2.10
C GLU A 110 -3.59 -5.80 3.28
N LEU A 111 -2.67 -4.86 3.09
CA LEU A 111 -2.46 -3.76 4.02
C LEU A 111 -3.30 -2.57 3.59
N LYS A 112 -3.82 -1.84 4.55
CA LYS A 112 -4.53 -0.60 4.31
C LYS A 112 -3.62 0.58 4.57
N LEU A 113 -3.64 1.58 3.68
CA LEU A 113 -3.03 2.87 3.93
C LEU A 113 -3.96 3.69 4.83
N ASP A 114 -3.53 3.94 6.07
CA ASP A 114 -4.36 4.65 7.06
C ASP A 114 -4.21 6.16 6.98
N ARG A 115 -2.98 6.65 6.80
CA ARG A 115 -2.70 8.08 6.69
C ARG A 115 -1.38 8.35 5.98
N ILE A 116 -1.25 9.57 5.52
CA ILE A 116 -0.05 10.13 4.91
C ILE A 116 0.25 11.44 5.62
N ASP A 117 1.50 11.66 6.01
CA ASP A 117 1.97 12.96 6.53
C ASP A 117 3.38 13.29 6.01
N GLU A 118 3.95 14.39 6.47
CA GLU A 118 5.29 14.85 6.07
C GLU A 118 6.28 14.81 7.25
N VAL A 119 5.92 14.11 8.34
CA VAL A 119 6.76 13.98 9.52
C VAL A 119 7.74 12.83 9.33
N PRO A 120 9.06 13.07 9.47
CA PRO A 120 10.06 12.00 9.41
C PRO A 120 9.83 10.93 10.46
N LEU A 121 10.17 9.69 10.13
CA LEU A 121 10.05 8.57 11.07
C LEU A 121 11.04 8.68 12.22
N PRO A 122 10.58 8.51 13.48
CA PRO A 122 11.46 8.44 14.65
C PRO A 122 12.04 7.02 14.78
N CYS A 123 13.15 6.76 14.09
CA CYS A 123 13.78 5.44 14.10
C CYS A 123 14.52 5.15 15.41
N ILE A 124 14.35 3.93 15.94
CA ILE A 124 15.08 3.41 17.08
C ILE A 124 16.26 2.58 16.56
N GLY A 125 17.40 2.61 17.26
CA GLY A 125 18.59 1.86 16.92
C GLY A 125 19.70 2.72 16.32
N PRO A 126 20.67 2.11 15.62
CA PRO A 126 21.77 2.85 15.02
C PRO A 126 21.28 3.91 14.04
N ASP A 127 21.99 5.05 13.99
CA ASP A 127 21.76 6.08 12.99
C ASP A 127 22.04 5.49 11.60
N LEU A 128 21.03 5.49 10.74
CA LEU A 128 21.14 4.97 9.37
C LEU A 128 21.66 6.00 8.37
N GLY A 129 22.01 7.20 8.83
CA GLY A 129 22.59 8.26 7.98
C GLY A 129 21.64 8.83 6.92
N VAL A 130 20.36 8.78 7.20
CA VAL A 130 19.31 9.35 6.34
C VAL A 130 18.83 10.70 6.85
#